data_2f2b99278284434d6e2c94304079796d
#
_entry.id   2f2b99278284434d6e2c94304079796d
#
_cell.length_a   1.000
_cell.length_b   1.000
_cell.length_c   1.000
_cell.angle_alpha   90.00
_cell.angle_beta   90.00
_cell.angle_gamma   90.00
#
_symmetry.space_group_name_H-M   'P 1'
#
loop_
_entity.id
_entity.type
_entity.pdbx_description
1 polymer ?
#
loop_
_entity_poly.entity_id
_entity_poly.type
_entity_poly.pdbx_seq_one_letter_code
_entity_poly.pdbx_strand_id
1 'polypeptide(L)'
;DNSIQEFTRAEIESCFTWAYALGGNYFVGFTFESDRIPNKTFVYDATTSALAGNSTWHERQTGVTDNSWRVNSIVLAYGKLLVGDALGGNIGYIDKTSYTEYGDVMYQEKASKPFSGGGLPLFAGEMQLTMESGVGLANGQGSDPVIRMDFSDDGGRTFSSEFSRSYGKIGEYMSLPTWRRQGRIPKHRVLRFKTSEPVKSVIIKLEANIAAGL
;
A
#
# COMPACT_ATOMS: atom_id res chain seq x y z
N ASP A 1 9.59 -4.39 -12.51
CA ASP A 1 10.00 -4.01 -11.14
C ASP A 1 11.44 -4.46 -10.90
N ASN A 2 12.31 -3.56 -10.48
CA ASN A 2 13.73 -3.86 -10.28
C ASN A 2 13.97 -4.75 -9.03
N SER A 3 13.00 -4.81 -8.12
CA SER A 3 13.15 -5.55 -6.85
C SER A 3 13.36 -7.05 -7.05
N ILE A 4 12.76 -7.66 -8.07
CA ILE A 4 12.96 -9.08 -8.38
C ILE A 4 14.38 -9.34 -8.92
N GLN A 5 14.99 -8.36 -9.59
CA GLN A 5 16.33 -8.49 -10.17
C GLN A 5 17.44 -8.53 -9.11
N GLU A 6 17.14 -8.17 -7.88
CA GLU A 6 18.09 -8.24 -6.75
C GLU A 6 18.27 -9.66 -6.23
N PHE A 7 17.29 -10.56 -6.49
CA PHE A 7 17.37 -11.97 -6.13
C PHE A 7 18.22 -12.76 -7.12
N THR A 8 19.03 -13.67 -6.63
CA THR A 8 19.78 -14.61 -7.46
C THR A 8 18.83 -15.63 -8.10
N ARG A 9 19.29 -16.28 -9.14
CA ARG A 9 18.52 -17.34 -9.80
C ARG A 9 18.12 -18.47 -8.84
N ALA A 10 19.00 -18.88 -7.93
CA ALA A 10 18.72 -19.91 -6.95
C ALA A 10 17.61 -19.47 -5.96
N GLU A 11 17.65 -18.21 -5.49
CA GLU A 11 16.61 -17.63 -4.63
C GLU A 11 15.26 -17.51 -5.36
N ILE A 12 15.28 -17.21 -6.66
CA ILE A 12 14.05 -17.19 -7.48
C ILE A 12 13.50 -18.62 -7.66
N GLU A 13 14.34 -19.60 -7.92
CA GLU A 13 13.94 -21.00 -8.08
C GLU A 13 13.43 -21.63 -6.78
N SER A 14 13.82 -21.12 -5.61
CA SER A 14 13.35 -21.56 -4.29
C SER A 14 12.09 -20.85 -3.80
N CYS A 15 11.53 -19.89 -4.55
CA CYS A 15 10.33 -19.15 -4.12
C CYS A 15 9.17 -20.12 -3.86
N PHE A 16 8.40 -19.86 -2.80
CA PHE A 16 7.16 -20.56 -2.59
C PHE A 16 5.95 -19.74 -3.01
N THR A 17 4.91 -20.43 -3.41
CA THR A 17 3.72 -19.82 -3.99
C THR A 17 2.45 -20.27 -3.27
N TRP A 18 1.47 -19.40 -3.27
CA TRP A 18 0.13 -19.69 -2.80
C TRP A 18 -0.90 -18.98 -3.69
N ALA A 19 -2.13 -19.48 -3.68
CA ALA A 19 -3.22 -18.85 -4.41
C ALA A 19 -4.52 -18.94 -3.61
N TYR A 20 -5.37 -17.92 -3.73
CA TYR A 20 -6.70 -17.92 -3.14
C TYR A 20 -7.65 -16.99 -3.87
N ALA A 21 -8.95 -17.17 -3.64
CA ALA A 21 -9.99 -16.28 -4.10
C ALA A 21 -10.64 -15.57 -2.90
N LEU A 22 -10.84 -14.27 -3.01
CA LEU A 22 -11.50 -13.47 -1.98
C LEU A 22 -12.32 -12.33 -2.61
N GLY A 23 -13.63 -12.31 -2.35
CA GLY A 23 -14.49 -11.23 -2.82
C GLY A 23 -14.63 -11.11 -4.34
N GLY A 24 -14.46 -12.20 -5.07
CA GLY A 24 -14.49 -12.22 -6.54
C GLY A 24 -13.12 -12.01 -7.19
N ASN A 25 -12.10 -11.67 -6.43
CA ASN A 25 -10.73 -11.53 -6.94
C ASN A 25 -9.93 -12.80 -6.70
N TYR A 26 -9.08 -13.13 -7.67
CA TYR A 26 -8.13 -14.25 -7.61
C TYR A 26 -6.71 -13.70 -7.46
N PHE A 27 -6.05 -14.13 -6.40
CA PHE A 27 -4.69 -13.72 -6.05
C PHE A 27 -3.72 -14.89 -6.14
N VAL A 28 -2.56 -14.63 -6.72
CA VAL A 28 -1.42 -15.57 -6.72
C VAL A 28 -0.23 -14.85 -6.11
N GLY A 29 0.29 -15.38 -5.03
CA GLY A 29 1.42 -14.80 -4.31
C GLY A 29 2.69 -15.60 -4.52
N PHE A 30 3.81 -14.90 -4.55
CA PHE A 30 5.17 -15.39 -4.70
C PHE A 30 6.01 -14.80 -3.58
N THR A 31 6.52 -15.64 -2.70
CA THR A 31 7.42 -15.19 -1.63
C THR A 31 8.83 -15.64 -1.95
N PHE A 32 9.72 -14.67 -2.00
CA PHE A 32 11.15 -14.83 -2.23
C PHE A 32 11.89 -14.65 -0.91
N GLU A 33 12.71 -15.61 -0.59
CA GLU A 33 13.56 -15.61 0.60
C GLU A 33 15.02 -15.44 0.22
N SER A 34 15.78 -14.70 1.04
CA SER A 34 17.18 -14.42 0.84
C SER A 34 17.88 -14.18 2.17
N ASP A 35 19.11 -14.67 2.29
CA ASP A 35 19.98 -14.36 3.43
C ASP A 35 20.74 -13.04 3.25
N ARG A 36 20.64 -12.40 2.07
CA ARG A 36 21.42 -11.22 1.67
C ARG A 36 20.62 -9.92 1.67
N ILE A 37 19.35 -10.01 1.32
CA ILE A 37 18.42 -8.89 1.15
C ILE A 37 17.10 -9.21 1.85
N PRO A 38 16.28 -8.21 2.18
CA PRO A 38 14.97 -8.45 2.78
C PRO A 38 14.11 -9.36 1.92
N ASN A 39 13.44 -10.32 2.55
CA ASN A 39 12.48 -11.21 1.91
C ASN A 39 11.30 -10.38 1.34
N LYS A 40 10.74 -10.82 0.22
CA LYS A 40 9.66 -10.11 -0.47
C LYS A 40 8.51 -11.03 -0.83
N THR A 41 7.29 -10.53 -0.72
CA THR A 41 6.09 -11.21 -1.22
C THR A 41 5.39 -10.33 -2.26
N PHE A 42 5.40 -10.77 -3.51
CA PHE A 42 4.66 -10.14 -4.61
C PHE A 42 3.38 -10.90 -4.89
N VAL A 43 2.30 -10.17 -5.12
CA VAL A 43 0.98 -10.74 -5.37
C VAL A 43 0.43 -10.24 -6.69
N TYR A 44 0.08 -11.18 -7.55
CA TYR A 44 -0.62 -10.93 -8.79
C TYR A 44 -2.12 -10.98 -8.58
N ASP A 45 -2.83 -9.91 -8.93
CA ASP A 45 -4.29 -9.89 -8.96
C ASP A 45 -4.78 -10.25 -10.36
N ALA A 46 -5.16 -11.49 -10.55
CA ALA A 46 -5.57 -12.00 -11.86
C ALA A 46 -6.90 -11.37 -12.33
N THR A 47 -7.83 -11.12 -11.42
CA THR A 47 -9.14 -10.53 -11.77
C THR A 47 -8.98 -9.07 -12.19
N THR A 48 -8.28 -8.27 -11.39
CA THR A 48 -8.03 -6.86 -11.73
C THR A 48 -7.18 -6.73 -13.00
N SER A 49 -6.20 -7.61 -13.19
CA SER A 49 -5.39 -7.64 -14.42
C SER A 49 -6.23 -7.91 -15.67
N ALA A 50 -7.16 -8.86 -15.60
CA ALA A 50 -8.05 -9.17 -16.70
C ALA A 50 -9.00 -8.01 -17.04
N LEU A 51 -9.54 -7.34 -16.02
CA LEU A 51 -10.44 -6.20 -16.18
C LEU A 51 -9.72 -4.95 -16.71
N ALA A 52 -8.51 -4.69 -16.22
CA ALA A 52 -7.73 -3.52 -16.60
C ALA A 52 -6.96 -3.69 -17.90
N GLY A 53 -6.86 -4.91 -18.44
CA GLY A 53 -6.07 -5.22 -19.62
C GLY A 53 -4.55 -5.08 -19.45
N ASN A 54 -4.07 -5.03 -18.22
CA ASN A 54 -2.65 -4.97 -17.89
C ASN A 54 -2.36 -5.76 -16.60
N SER A 55 -1.10 -6.16 -16.43
CA SER A 55 -0.69 -6.91 -15.22
C SER A 55 -0.73 -6.02 -13.98
N THR A 56 -1.53 -6.40 -12.99
CA THR A 56 -1.66 -5.71 -11.73
C THR A 56 -0.97 -6.51 -10.63
N TRP A 57 0.04 -5.89 -10.05
CA TRP A 57 0.85 -6.45 -8.98
C TRP A 57 0.82 -5.55 -7.76
N HIS A 58 0.92 -6.15 -6.60
CA HIS A 58 1.17 -5.42 -5.34
C HIS A 58 2.11 -6.24 -4.46
N GLU A 59 2.81 -5.56 -3.58
CA GLU A 59 3.64 -6.17 -2.55
C GLU A 59 2.82 -6.36 -1.28
N ARG A 60 3.10 -7.43 -0.54
CA ARG A 60 2.59 -7.66 0.82
C ARG A 60 3.73 -7.80 1.78
N GLN A 61 3.57 -7.18 2.93
CA GLN A 61 4.53 -7.24 4.03
C GLN A 61 3.83 -7.43 5.37
N THR A 62 4.57 -7.89 6.36
CA THR A 62 4.12 -7.96 7.75
C THR A 62 4.64 -6.78 8.54
N GLY A 63 3.76 -6.10 9.25
CA GLY A 63 4.11 -4.95 10.08
C GLY A 63 4.60 -3.74 9.28
N VAL A 64 5.55 -3.01 9.84
CA VAL A 64 6.14 -1.80 9.27
C VAL A 64 7.56 -2.01 8.74
N THR A 65 8.04 -3.24 8.81
CA THR A 65 9.37 -3.63 8.32
C THR A 65 9.27 -4.01 6.84
N ASP A 66 10.28 -3.65 6.08
CA ASP A 66 10.40 -4.03 4.66
C ASP A 66 10.78 -5.51 4.54
N ASN A 67 9.86 -6.39 4.88
CA ASN A 67 10.05 -7.84 4.87
C ASN A 67 8.81 -8.54 4.27
N SER A 68 8.94 -9.81 3.91
CA SER A 68 7.86 -10.58 3.31
C SER A 68 6.62 -10.69 4.20
N TRP A 69 5.50 -11.02 3.58
CA TRP A 69 4.29 -11.35 4.31
C TRP A 69 4.47 -12.68 5.06
N ARG A 70 4.09 -12.72 6.34
CA ARG A 70 4.27 -13.87 7.23
C ARG A 70 3.48 -15.12 6.86
N VAL A 71 2.56 -15.01 5.91
CA VAL A 71 1.74 -16.15 5.47
C VAL A 71 2.55 -17.05 4.54
N ASN A 72 2.74 -18.29 4.94
CA ASN A 72 3.46 -19.32 4.19
C ASN A 72 2.54 -20.32 3.48
N SER A 73 1.30 -20.43 3.87
CA SER A 73 0.33 -21.35 3.27
C SER A 73 -1.09 -20.83 3.40
N ILE A 74 -1.94 -21.13 2.41
CA ILE A 74 -3.36 -20.74 2.42
C ILE A 74 -4.20 -21.93 1.99
N VAL A 75 -5.26 -22.20 2.74
CA VAL A 75 -6.22 -23.26 2.41
C VAL A 75 -7.64 -22.82 2.72
N LEU A 76 -8.57 -23.12 1.84
CA LEU A 76 -9.99 -22.94 2.11
C LEU A 76 -10.51 -24.16 2.89
N ALA A 77 -10.85 -23.95 4.14
CA ALA A 77 -11.45 -24.98 4.99
C ALA A 77 -12.46 -24.35 5.95
N TYR A 78 -13.51 -25.09 6.28
CA TYR A 78 -14.59 -24.65 7.19
C TYR A 78 -15.21 -23.31 6.79
N GLY A 79 -15.29 -23.03 5.49
CA GLY A 79 -15.82 -21.76 4.97
C GLY A 79 -14.93 -20.53 5.21
N LYS A 80 -13.69 -20.74 5.65
CA LYS A 80 -12.68 -19.70 5.90
C LYS A 80 -11.40 -19.95 5.11
N LEU A 81 -10.73 -18.88 4.72
CA LEU A 81 -9.37 -18.95 4.18
C LEU A 81 -8.39 -19.01 5.35
N LEU A 82 -8.00 -20.21 5.73
CA LEU A 82 -7.02 -20.43 6.79
C LEU A 82 -5.61 -20.15 6.26
N VAL A 83 -4.78 -19.56 7.11
CA VAL A 83 -3.39 -19.20 6.79
C VAL A 83 -2.43 -19.71 7.84
N GLY A 84 -1.32 -20.25 7.39
CA GLY A 84 -0.19 -20.63 8.25
C GLY A 84 0.72 -19.43 8.49
N ASP A 85 1.18 -19.29 9.73
CA ASP A 85 2.06 -18.21 10.17
C ASP A 85 3.52 -18.68 10.20
N ALA A 86 4.37 -18.06 9.38
CA ALA A 86 5.81 -18.37 9.33
C ALA A 86 6.59 -17.81 10.54
N LEU A 87 6.07 -16.78 11.22
CA LEU A 87 6.77 -16.13 12.34
C LEU A 87 6.42 -16.73 13.71
N GLY A 88 5.28 -17.45 13.76
CA GLY A 88 4.86 -17.99 15.05
C GLY A 88 4.02 -19.21 14.90
N GLY A 89 3.95 -20.27 15.08
CA GLY A 89 3.13 -21.49 14.94
C GLY A 89 1.60 -21.31 15.03
N ASN A 90 1.10 -20.13 14.67
CA ASN A 90 -0.32 -19.81 14.72
C ASN A 90 -1.01 -20.21 13.41
N ILE A 91 -2.28 -20.53 13.50
CA ILE A 91 -3.17 -20.64 12.36
C ILE A 91 -4.16 -19.47 12.44
N GLY A 92 -4.11 -18.61 11.43
CA GLY A 92 -5.04 -17.50 11.29
C GLY A 92 -6.09 -17.74 10.20
N TYR A 93 -6.88 -16.74 9.93
CA TYR A 93 -7.74 -16.70 8.74
C TYR A 93 -7.84 -15.28 8.19
N ILE A 94 -8.02 -15.18 6.89
CA ILE A 94 -8.19 -13.88 6.22
C ILE A 94 -9.59 -13.37 6.48
N ASP A 95 -9.69 -12.20 7.13
CA ASP A 95 -10.94 -11.50 7.40
C ASP A 95 -10.90 -10.11 6.76
N LYS A 96 -11.93 -9.75 5.98
CA LYS A 96 -12.07 -8.44 5.33
C LYS A 96 -12.37 -7.30 6.31
N THR A 97 -12.79 -7.62 7.51
CA THR A 97 -13.16 -6.65 8.55
C THR A 97 -12.06 -6.43 9.58
N SER A 98 -10.99 -7.22 9.51
CA SER A 98 -9.80 -7.05 10.35
C SER A 98 -8.78 -6.14 9.65
N TYR A 99 -8.33 -5.12 10.36
CA TYR A 99 -7.32 -4.15 9.90
C TYR A 99 -6.06 -4.21 10.77
N THR A 100 -5.87 -5.34 11.43
CA THR A 100 -4.65 -5.71 12.16
C THR A 100 -4.24 -7.13 11.78
N GLU A 101 -2.96 -7.44 11.89
CA GLU A 101 -2.42 -8.76 11.65
C GLU A 101 -2.07 -9.42 13.00
N TYR A 102 -2.89 -10.37 13.47
CA TYR A 102 -2.81 -10.96 14.82
C TYR A 102 -2.76 -9.94 15.97
N GLY A 103 -3.40 -8.77 15.78
CA GLY A 103 -3.38 -7.66 16.74
C GLY A 103 -2.27 -6.63 16.48
N ASP A 104 -1.30 -6.95 15.65
CA ASP A 104 -0.23 -6.06 15.25
C ASP A 104 -0.66 -5.08 14.14
N VAL A 105 0.10 -4.01 14.00
CA VAL A 105 -0.15 -2.96 13.01
C VAL A 105 0.03 -3.50 11.59
N MET A 106 -0.93 -3.21 10.73
CA MET A 106 -0.81 -3.38 9.27
C MET A 106 -0.35 -2.07 8.62
N TYR A 107 0.63 -2.17 7.75
CA TYR A 107 1.13 -1.03 6.98
C TYR A 107 0.54 -1.04 5.58
N GLN A 108 0.03 0.10 5.15
CA GLN A 108 -0.48 0.30 3.80
C GLN A 108 0.25 1.46 3.14
N GLU A 109 0.75 1.22 1.94
CA GLU A 109 1.43 2.22 1.13
C GLU A 109 0.87 2.23 -0.30
N LYS A 110 0.73 3.42 -0.85
CA LYS A 110 0.36 3.63 -2.25
C LYS A 110 1.19 4.74 -2.84
N ALA A 111 1.98 4.43 -3.86
CA ALA A 111 2.70 5.42 -4.66
C ALA A 111 1.93 5.78 -5.93
N SER A 112 1.99 7.06 -6.32
CA SER A 112 1.47 7.51 -7.61
C SER A 112 2.44 7.14 -8.74
N LYS A 113 1.94 7.13 -9.97
CA LYS A 113 2.86 7.23 -11.13
C LYS A 113 3.58 8.58 -11.09
N PRO A 114 4.82 8.67 -11.60
CA PRO A 114 5.49 9.96 -11.78
C PRO A 114 4.67 10.87 -12.68
N PHE A 115 4.44 12.10 -12.25
CA PHE A 115 3.80 13.12 -13.08
C PHE A 115 4.76 14.28 -13.34
N SER A 116 4.67 14.87 -14.52
CA SER A 116 5.60 15.90 -15.01
C SER A 116 4.90 16.89 -15.93
N GLY A 117 5.51 18.04 -16.10
CA GLY A 117 5.04 19.10 -17.00
C GLY A 117 5.58 19.05 -18.43
N GLY A 118 6.04 17.88 -18.90
CA GLY A 118 6.55 17.75 -20.28
C GLY A 118 7.80 18.60 -20.57
N GLY A 119 8.66 18.79 -19.58
CA GLY A 119 9.89 19.59 -19.69
C GLY A 119 9.78 20.97 -19.00
N LEU A 120 8.58 21.43 -18.68
CA LEU A 120 8.37 22.66 -17.91
C LEU A 120 8.24 22.32 -16.41
N PRO A 121 8.73 23.20 -15.51
CA PRO A 121 8.48 23.04 -14.09
C PRO A 121 7.00 23.21 -13.79
N LEU A 122 6.49 22.44 -12.84
CA LEU A 122 5.13 22.59 -12.33
C LEU A 122 5.16 23.25 -10.96
N PHE A 123 4.07 23.96 -10.63
CA PHE A 123 3.81 24.49 -9.28
C PHE A 123 2.56 23.86 -8.72
N ALA A 124 2.70 23.10 -7.64
CA ALA A 124 1.59 22.45 -6.97
C ALA A 124 1.13 23.32 -5.80
N GLY A 125 -0.08 23.85 -5.90
CA GLY A 125 -0.69 24.68 -4.87
C GLY A 125 -1.35 23.83 -3.79
N GLU A 126 -2.30 23.02 -4.17
CA GLU A 126 -3.09 22.18 -3.28
C GLU A 126 -3.26 20.78 -3.86
N MET A 127 -3.20 19.79 -2.99
CA MET A 127 -3.48 18.40 -3.30
C MET A 127 -4.52 17.87 -2.32
N GLN A 128 -5.56 17.22 -2.81
CA GLN A 128 -6.66 16.67 -2.03
C GLN A 128 -6.79 15.17 -2.31
N LEU A 129 -6.91 14.39 -1.24
CA LEU A 129 -7.09 12.95 -1.35
C LEU A 129 -8.52 12.60 -0.95
N THR A 130 -9.33 12.18 -1.92
CA THR A 130 -10.64 11.61 -1.64
C THR A 130 -10.47 10.17 -1.22
N MET A 131 -10.93 9.86 -0.01
CA MET A 131 -10.89 8.52 0.54
C MET A 131 -12.15 8.24 1.37
N GLU A 132 -12.39 6.98 1.71
CA GLU A 132 -13.47 6.63 2.62
C GLU A 132 -13.16 7.20 4.01
N SER A 133 -13.96 8.17 4.44
CA SER A 133 -13.78 8.89 5.69
C SER A 133 -14.88 8.56 6.69
N GLY A 134 -14.69 8.94 7.96
CA GLY A 134 -15.65 8.68 9.03
C GLY A 134 -15.65 7.26 9.57
N VAL A 135 -14.60 6.49 9.31
CA VAL A 135 -14.41 5.08 9.69
C VAL A 135 -13.59 4.91 10.96
N GLY A 136 -13.27 5.98 11.68
CA GLY A 136 -12.50 5.95 12.90
C GLY A 136 -13.12 5.06 13.99
N LEU A 137 -12.31 4.61 14.93
CA LEU A 137 -12.74 3.87 16.11
C LEU A 137 -13.25 4.82 17.20
N ALA A 138 -14.06 4.32 18.13
CA ALA A 138 -14.56 5.11 19.23
C ALA A 138 -13.44 5.58 20.17
N ASN A 139 -12.41 4.75 20.38
CA ASN A 139 -11.29 5.01 21.30
C ASN A 139 -10.00 4.36 20.81
N GLY A 140 -8.86 4.82 21.32
CA GLY A 140 -7.54 4.25 21.05
C GLY A 140 -6.96 4.64 19.70
N GLN A 141 -5.98 3.85 19.23
CA GLN A 141 -5.41 4.03 17.91
C GLN A 141 -6.50 3.84 16.85
N GLY A 142 -6.53 4.72 15.84
CA GLY A 142 -7.59 4.75 14.83
C GLY A 142 -8.83 5.54 15.24
N SER A 143 -8.88 6.20 16.41
CA SER A 143 -9.98 7.10 16.78
C SER A 143 -9.96 8.40 15.97
N ASP A 144 -8.79 8.88 15.61
CA ASP A 144 -8.58 9.98 14.66
C ASP A 144 -7.55 9.51 13.61
N PRO A 145 -7.97 8.67 12.65
CA PRO A 145 -7.05 8.01 11.78
C PRO A 145 -6.38 9.00 10.83
N VAL A 146 -5.08 8.79 10.60
CA VAL A 146 -4.24 9.68 9.80
C VAL A 146 -3.69 8.99 8.57
N ILE A 147 -3.62 9.75 7.48
CA ILE A 147 -2.85 9.42 6.30
C ILE A 147 -1.64 10.34 6.20
N ARG A 148 -0.49 9.77 5.91
CA ARG A 148 0.78 10.48 5.74
C ARG A 148 1.09 10.54 4.25
N MET A 149 1.52 11.68 3.79
CA MET A 149 2.01 11.88 2.43
C MET A 149 3.46 12.33 2.48
N ASP A 150 4.29 11.74 1.66
CA ASP A 150 5.61 12.25 1.28
C ASP A 150 5.74 12.27 -0.25
N PHE A 151 6.79 12.90 -0.75
CA PHE A 151 7.04 12.97 -2.19
C PHE A 151 8.52 12.79 -2.52
N SER A 152 8.75 12.35 -3.75
CA SER A 152 10.07 12.23 -4.35
C SER A 152 10.13 13.00 -5.67
N ASP A 153 11.16 13.80 -5.86
CA ASP A 153 11.45 14.52 -7.10
C ASP A 153 12.61 13.89 -7.89
N ASP A 154 13.13 12.75 -7.44
CA ASP A 154 14.26 12.00 -8.02
C ASP A 154 13.88 10.60 -8.53
N GLY A 155 12.59 10.36 -8.73
CA GLY A 155 12.08 9.09 -9.24
C GLY A 155 11.92 7.99 -8.19
N GLY A 156 11.74 8.35 -6.92
CA GLY A 156 11.51 7.41 -5.82
C GLY A 156 12.76 6.99 -5.05
N ARG A 157 13.91 7.64 -5.32
CA ARG A 157 15.17 7.31 -4.63
C ARG A 157 15.25 7.92 -3.23
N THR A 158 14.84 9.17 -3.10
CA THR A 158 14.72 9.85 -1.80
C THR A 158 13.34 10.46 -1.64
N PHE A 159 12.85 10.48 -0.42
CA PHE A 159 11.53 11.05 -0.10
C PHE A 159 11.66 12.20 0.89
N SER A 160 10.75 13.17 0.79
CA SER A 160 10.62 14.28 1.72
C SER A 160 10.23 13.80 3.12
N SER A 161 10.19 14.72 4.09
CA SER A 161 9.51 14.48 5.36
C SER A 161 8.02 14.19 5.13
N GLU A 162 7.43 13.39 6.01
CA GLU A 162 6.01 13.04 5.96
C GLU A 162 5.11 14.16 6.46
N PHE A 163 3.99 14.37 5.79
CA PHE A 163 2.95 15.32 6.15
C PHE A 163 1.67 14.57 6.50
N SER A 164 1.32 14.51 7.76
CA SER A 164 0.12 13.83 8.26
C SER A 164 -1.14 14.67 8.11
N ARG A 165 -2.26 14.02 7.76
CA ARG A 165 -3.61 14.59 7.75
C ARG A 165 -4.61 13.56 8.26
N SER A 166 -5.54 13.99 9.11
CA SER A 166 -6.67 13.16 9.49
C SER A 166 -7.59 12.94 8.29
N TYR A 167 -8.14 11.74 8.18
CA TYR A 167 -9.20 11.44 7.20
C TYR A 167 -10.56 11.18 7.86
N GLY A 168 -10.72 11.62 9.11
CA GLY A 168 -12.00 11.77 9.80
C GLY A 168 -12.22 10.73 10.89
N LYS A 169 -12.60 11.23 12.05
CA LYS A 169 -13.11 10.44 13.18
C LYS A 169 -14.39 9.72 12.79
N ILE A 170 -14.85 8.83 13.65
CA ILE A 170 -16.14 8.17 13.47
C ILE A 170 -17.26 9.23 13.24
N GLY A 171 -18.00 9.09 12.14
CA GLY A 171 -19.07 9.99 11.75
C GLY A 171 -18.64 11.25 10.96
N GLU A 172 -17.35 11.54 10.83
CA GLU A 172 -16.85 12.67 10.04
C GLU A 172 -16.71 12.33 8.55
N TYR A 173 -17.83 12.04 7.89
CA TYR A 173 -17.85 11.53 6.51
C TYR A 173 -17.42 12.54 5.44
N MET A 174 -17.31 13.83 5.77
CA MET A 174 -16.91 14.89 4.85
C MET A 174 -15.43 15.27 4.98
N SER A 175 -14.67 14.53 5.75
CA SER A 175 -13.24 14.78 5.92
C SER A 175 -12.50 14.58 4.59
N LEU A 176 -11.66 15.56 4.23
CA LEU A 176 -10.90 15.57 2.98
C LEU A 176 -9.44 15.93 3.29
N PRO A 177 -8.56 14.95 3.42
CA PRO A 177 -7.13 15.18 3.60
C PRO A 177 -6.57 16.11 2.53
N THR A 178 -6.06 17.26 2.94
CA THR A 178 -5.62 18.32 2.03
C THR A 178 -4.21 18.78 2.41
N TRP A 179 -3.32 18.84 1.43
CA TRP A 179 -1.97 19.39 1.55
C TRP A 179 -1.83 20.60 0.66
N ARG A 180 -1.46 21.73 1.27
CA ARG A 180 -1.30 23.01 0.57
C ARG A 180 0.17 23.36 0.43
N ARG A 181 0.48 24.26 -0.52
CA ARG A 181 1.82 24.80 -0.75
C ARG A 181 2.86 23.73 -1.03
N GLN A 182 2.52 22.83 -1.95
CA GLN A 182 3.39 21.69 -2.30
C GLN A 182 4.61 22.08 -3.17
N GLY A 183 4.72 23.37 -3.50
CA GLY A 183 5.90 23.97 -4.08
C GLY A 183 6.15 23.64 -5.53
N ARG A 184 7.41 23.85 -5.95
CA ARG A 184 7.86 23.64 -7.32
C ARG A 184 8.23 22.18 -7.53
N ILE A 185 7.81 21.64 -8.65
CA ILE A 185 8.19 20.32 -9.16
C ILE A 185 9.12 20.55 -10.33
N PRO A 186 10.42 20.30 -10.18
CA PRO A 186 11.41 20.71 -11.20
C PRO A 186 11.33 19.88 -12.48
N LYS A 187 11.08 18.60 -12.39
CA LYS A 187 11.08 17.66 -13.51
C LYS A 187 9.88 16.69 -13.43
N HIS A 188 9.82 15.92 -12.41
CA HIS A 188 8.74 14.98 -12.13
C HIS A 188 8.62 14.79 -10.63
N ARG A 189 7.44 14.34 -10.17
CA ARG A 189 7.19 14.01 -8.77
C ARG A 189 6.43 12.71 -8.64
N VAL A 190 6.84 11.89 -7.68
CA VAL A 190 6.09 10.74 -7.19
C VAL A 190 5.53 11.12 -5.82
N LEU A 191 4.24 10.91 -5.61
CA LEU A 191 3.60 11.03 -4.31
C LEU A 191 3.42 9.66 -3.69
N ARG A 192 3.64 9.55 -2.40
CA ARG A 192 3.46 8.32 -1.66
C ARG A 192 2.57 8.57 -0.45
N PHE A 193 1.54 7.77 -0.32
CA PHE A 193 0.56 7.82 0.76
C PHE A 193 0.70 6.59 1.63
N LYS A 194 0.73 6.78 2.95
CA LYS A 194 0.97 5.74 3.94
C LYS A 194 -0.02 5.83 5.09
N THR A 195 -0.50 4.70 5.56
CA THR A 195 -1.24 4.62 6.81
C THR A 195 -0.92 3.32 7.53
N SER A 196 -1.00 3.34 8.85
CA SER A 196 -0.85 2.18 9.73
C SER A 196 -1.98 2.13 10.76
N GLU A 197 -3.07 2.81 10.45
CA GLU A 197 -4.23 2.85 11.33
C GLU A 197 -5.05 1.56 11.25
N PRO A 198 -5.54 1.02 12.39
CA PRO A 198 -6.29 -0.24 12.43
C PRO A 198 -7.75 -0.04 12.00
N VAL A 199 -7.96 0.71 10.92
CA VAL A 199 -9.27 1.02 10.36
C VAL A 199 -9.24 0.89 8.84
N LYS A 200 -10.41 0.80 8.23
CA LYS A 200 -10.55 0.72 6.79
C LYS A 200 -9.90 1.93 6.10
N SER A 201 -9.04 1.70 5.13
CA SER A 201 -8.39 2.73 4.34
C SER A 201 -8.59 2.46 2.85
N VAL A 202 -9.45 3.27 2.22
CA VAL A 202 -9.75 3.17 0.78
C VAL A 202 -9.49 4.51 0.13
N ILE A 203 -8.45 4.58 -0.69
CA ILE A 203 -8.14 5.74 -1.52
C ILE A 203 -8.97 5.64 -2.80
N ILE A 204 -9.74 6.68 -3.10
CA ILE A 204 -10.64 6.76 -4.27
C ILE A 204 -9.96 7.54 -5.39
N LYS A 205 -9.50 8.76 -5.11
CA LYS A 205 -8.82 9.61 -6.10
C LYS A 205 -7.92 10.65 -5.44
N LEU A 206 -6.96 11.12 -6.21
CA LEU A 206 -6.12 12.26 -5.89
C LEU A 206 -6.45 13.40 -6.88
N GLU A 207 -6.69 14.58 -6.36
CA GLU A 207 -6.87 15.81 -7.13
C GLU A 207 -5.77 16.81 -6.75
N ALA A 208 -5.22 17.49 -7.73
CA ALA A 208 -4.17 18.47 -7.53
C ALA A 208 -4.41 19.73 -8.34
N ASN A 209 -4.24 20.88 -7.71
CA ASN A 209 -4.19 22.16 -8.41
C ASN A 209 -2.76 22.44 -8.82
N ILE A 210 -2.47 22.32 -10.12
CA ILE A 210 -1.12 22.39 -10.67
C ILE A 210 -1.11 23.45 -11.77
N ALA A 211 -0.17 24.39 -11.68
CA ALA A 211 0.13 25.37 -12.72
C ALA A 211 1.46 25.06 -13.40
N ALA A 212 1.54 25.22 -14.71
CA ALA A 212 2.81 25.17 -15.42
C ALA A 212 3.60 26.45 -15.15
N GLY A 213 4.91 26.33 -14.94
CA GLY A 213 5.83 27.45 -14.91
C GLY A 213 6.10 27.94 -16.34
N LEU A 214 6.19 29.24 -16.48
CA LEU A 214 6.65 29.90 -17.72
C LEU A 214 8.18 29.89 -17.77
#